data_b195b8abc590f1744be4e84b41ea39d4
#
_entry.id   b195b8abc590f1744be4e84b41ea39d4
#
_cell.length_a   1.000
_cell.length_b   1.000
_cell.length_c   1.000
_cell.angle_alpha   90.00
_cell.angle_beta   90.00
_cell.angle_gamma   90.00
#
_symmetry.space_group_name_H-M   'P 1'
#
loop_
_entity.id
_entity.type
_entity.pdbx_description
1 polymer ?
#
loop_
_entity_poly.entity_id
_entity_poly.type
_entity_poly.pdbx_seq_one_letter_code
_entity_poly.pdbx_strand_id
1 'polypeptide(L)'
;MSTKGQSAPTTSADGSKKRSAPRQERSIQTYEHLHDVAGELLAEVGVEQISTNLICARARMTPPALYRYFDNKYAVLAALGKRLLDRQNVVLYAWLDTYAPKGLKAMGDATEELLWRTHEVTRSQPGAIWTLRALRAVPQLAQVRIDSHREAADRMLKAYAPLLPELAPDVLWRRIRISIEFGYASDEMLFEEGRLEISDIIKDAAAVLKHALLP
;
A
#
# COMPACT_ATOMS: atom_id res chain seq x y z
N MET A 1 68.69 -40.12 11.33
CA MET A 1 67.70 -41.22 11.30
C MET A 1 66.42 -40.59 11.84
N SER A 2 65.50 -40.29 10.94
CA SER A 2 64.16 -40.88 10.78
C SER A 2 63.20 -40.58 11.96
N THR A 3 62.05 -40.15 11.88
CA THR A 3 61.02 -40.00 10.84
C THR A 3 59.81 -39.18 11.41
N LYS A 4 59.23 -38.34 10.61
CA LYS A 4 57.77 -38.08 10.31
C LYS A 4 56.75 -38.34 11.41
N GLY A 5 55.88 -37.36 11.56
CA GLY A 5 54.52 -37.46 12.06
C GLY A 5 53.73 -36.17 11.75
N GLN A 6 53.11 -36.08 10.56
CA GLN A 6 52.12 -35.11 10.18
C GLN A 6 50.81 -35.45 10.87
N SER A 7 50.07 -34.44 11.34
CA SER A 7 48.63 -34.54 11.54
C SER A 7 47.97 -33.22 11.13
N ALA A 8 47.05 -33.35 10.23
CA ALA A 8 46.28 -32.28 9.56
C ALA A 8 45.26 -31.58 10.47
N PRO A 9 44.79 -30.38 10.11
CA PRO A 9 43.77 -29.68 10.85
C PRO A 9 42.37 -30.15 10.42
N THR A 10 41.54 -30.46 11.38
CA THR A 10 40.11 -30.74 11.20
C THR A 10 39.33 -29.44 11.04
N THR A 11 38.86 -29.24 9.85
CA THR A 11 37.90 -28.23 9.48
C THR A 11 36.52 -28.65 10.02
N SER A 12 35.99 -27.97 10.99
CA SER A 12 34.57 -28.07 11.35
C SER A 12 33.77 -27.04 10.53
N ALA A 13 33.03 -27.56 9.57
CA ALA A 13 32.16 -26.79 8.70
C ALA A 13 30.95 -26.26 9.48
N ASP A 14 30.77 -24.96 9.43
CA ASP A 14 29.57 -24.22 9.78
C ASP A 14 28.40 -24.66 8.86
N GLY A 15 27.44 -25.38 9.42
CA GLY A 15 26.31 -25.97 8.70
C GLY A 15 24.89 -25.38 9.04
N SER A 16 24.77 -24.33 9.87
CA SER A 16 23.45 -24.01 10.43
C SER A 16 22.76 -22.76 9.87
N LYS A 17 23.43 -21.90 9.10
CA LYS A 17 22.85 -20.61 8.61
C LYS A 17 22.16 -20.63 7.26
N LYS A 18 22.24 -21.72 6.48
CA LYS A 18 21.66 -21.77 5.10
C LYS A 18 20.22 -22.27 4.99
N ARG A 19 19.56 -22.73 6.05
CA ARG A 19 18.22 -23.34 5.98
C ARG A 19 17.05 -22.41 6.36
N SER A 20 17.28 -21.31 7.03
CA SER A 20 16.19 -20.38 7.44
C SER A 20 15.80 -19.41 6.33
N ALA A 21 16.73 -18.85 5.58
CA ALA A 21 16.48 -17.91 4.51
C ALA A 21 15.56 -18.45 3.39
N PRO A 22 15.80 -19.66 2.82
CA PRO A 22 14.92 -20.18 1.74
C PRO A 22 13.50 -20.47 2.19
N ARG A 23 13.26 -20.82 3.46
CA ARG A 23 11.90 -21.08 3.99
C ARG A 23 11.13 -19.79 4.20
N GLN A 24 11.76 -18.76 4.72
CA GLN A 24 11.17 -17.43 4.93
C GLN A 24 10.87 -16.76 3.59
N GLU A 25 11.80 -16.83 2.65
CA GLU A 25 11.63 -16.30 1.32
C GLU A 25 10.46 -16.95 0.55
N ARG A 26 10.35 -18.27 0.59
CA ARG A 26 9.20 -19.01 0.03
C ARG A 26 7.89 -18.64 0.70
N SER A 27 7.89 -18.38 2.00
CA SER A 27 6.69 -17.94 2.72
C SER A 27 6.25 -16.55 2.26
N ILE A 28 7.20 -15.62 2.06
CA ILE A 28 6.92 -14.27 1.53
C ILE A 28 6.39 -14.37 0.09
N GLN A 29 7.03 -15.13 -0.78
CA GLN A 29 6.57 -15.33 -2.16
C GLN A 29 5.17 -15.93 -2.23
N THR A 30 4.87 -16.90 -1.36
CA THR A 30 3.52 -17.49 -1.26
C THR A 30 2.49 -16.46 -0.80
N TYR A 31 2.84 -15.64 0.17
CA TYR A 31 1.98 -14.58 0.70
C TYR A 31 1.67 -13.53 -0.37
N GLU A 32 2.68 -13.06 -1.11
CA GLU A 32 2.50 -12.11 -2.22
C GLU A 32 1.65 -12.72 -3.35
N HIS A 33 1.92 -13.96 -3.73
CA HIS A 33 1.13 -14.67 -4.75
C HIS A 33 -0.36 -14.79 -4.35
N LEU A 34 -0.65 -15.04 -3.08
CA LEU A 34 -2.04 -15.08 -2.59
C LEU A 34 -2.73 -13.72 -2.73
N HIS A 35 -2.02 -12.63 -2.50
CA HIS A 35 -2.56 -11.28 -2.68
C HIS A 35 -2.86 -10.98 -4.16
N ASP A 36 -1.96 -11.33 -5.07
CA ASP A 36 -2.18 -11.09 -6.49
C ASP A 36 -3.39 -11.88 -7.01
N VAL A 37 -3.46 -13.17 -6.67
CA VAL A 37 -4.61 -14.04 -7.00
C VAL A 37 -5.92 -13.51 -6.39
N ALA A 38 -5.89 -13.05 -5.13
CA ALA A 38 -7.08 -12.50 -4.50
C ALA A 38 -7.53 -11.19 -5.16
N GLY A 39 -6.59 -10.34 -5.57
CA GLY A 39 -6.88 -9.10 -6.30
C GLY A 39 -7.51 -9.36 -7.68
N GLU A 40 -6.94 -10.29 -8.45
CA GLU A 40 -7.50 -10.72 -9.75
C GLU A 40 -8.92 -11.28 -9.60
N LEU A 41 -9.12 -12.20 -8.64
CA LEU A 41 -10.44 -12.77 -8.37
C LEU A 41 -11.44 -11.71 -7.90
N LEU A 42 -11.02 -10.76 -7.07
CA LEU A 42 -11.89 -9.68 -6.62
C LEU A 42 -12.38 -8.84 -7.81
N ALA A 43 -11.52 -8.60 -8.80
CA ALA A 43 -11.89 -7.90 -10.03
C ALA A 43 -12.84 -8.72 -10.92
N GLU A 44 -12.67 -10.05 -10.97
CA GLU A 44 -13.48 -10.93 -11.81
C GLU A 44 -14.88 -11.20 -11.24
N VAL A 45 -14.97 -11.52 -9.97
CA VAL A 45 -16.22 -12.03 -9.36
C VAL A 45 -16.82 -11.11 -8.28
N GLY A 46 -16.12 -10.06 -7.89
CA GLY A 46 -16.56 -9.13 -6.85
C GLY A 46 -16.48 -9.71 -5.43
N VAL A 47 -16.76 -8.84 -4.44
CA VAL A 47 -16.64 -9.17 -3.01
C VAL A 47 -17.67 -10.19 -2.53
N GLU A 48 -18.82 -10.25 -3.17
CA GLU A 48 -19.90 -11.18 -2.82
C GLU A 48 -19.49 -12.63 -3.11
N GLN A 49 -18.95 -12.89 -4.31
CA GLN A 49 -18.69 -14.23 -4.80
C GLN A 49 -17.28 -14.75 -4.45
N ILE A 50 -16.33 -13.87 -4.13
CA ILE A 50 -14.99 -14.29 -3.74
C ILE A 50 -15.02 -15.14 -2.47
N SER A 51 -14.28 -16.24 -2.47
CA SER A 51 -14.20 -17.16 -1.33
C SER A 51 -12.78 -17.72 -1.17
N THR A 52 -12.46 -18.22 0.02
CA THR A 52 -11.18 -18.90 0.28
C THR A 52 -10.99 -20.11 -0.62
N ASN A 53 -12.07 -20.84 -0.98
CA ASN A 53 -12.01 -21.95 -1.90
C ASN A 53 -11.63 -21.53 -3.33
N LEU A 54 -12.21 -20.43 -3.82
CA LEU A 54 -11.84 -19.87 -5.13
C LEU A 54 -10.38 -19.40 -5.14
N ILE A 55 -9.94 -18.72 -4.07
CA ILE A 55 -8.54 -18.28 -3.93
C ILE A 55 -7.61 -19.50 -3.91
N CYS A 56 -7.92 -20.55 -3.14
CA CYS A 56 -7.13 -21.78 -3.09
C CYS A 56 -7.04 -22.45 -4.47
N ALA A 57 -8.17 -22.59 -5.17
CA ALA A 57 -8.22 -23.20 -6.49
C ALA A 57 -7.36 -22.45 -7.51
N ARG A 58 -7.49 -21.11 -7.56
CA ARG A 58 -6.72 -20.24 -8.46
C ARG A 58 -5.22 -20.23 -8.11
N ALA A 59 -4.88 -20.16 -6.81
CA ALA A 59 -3.50 -20.16 -6.31
C ALA A 59 -2.84 -21.57 -6.34
N ARG A 60 -3.58 -22.60 -6.73
CA ARG A 60 -3.15 -24.02 -6.68
C ARG A 60 -2.67 -24.43 -5.29
N MET A 61 -3.38 -24.00 -4.26
CA MET A 61 -3.09 -24.27 -2.86
C MET A 61 -4.20 -25.10 -2.21
N THR A 62 -3.85 -25.81 -1.14
CA THR A 62 -4.85 -26.48 -0.31
C THR A 62 -5.45 -25.51 0.72
N PRO A 63 -6.73 -25.65 1.11
CA PRO A 63 -7.33 -24.83 2.15
C PRO A 63 -6.53 -24.78 3.46
N PRO A 64 -5.99 -25.89 4.00
CA PRO A 64 -5.14 -25.82 5.18
C PRO A 64 -3.87 -24.95 5.00
N ALA A 65 -3.33 -24.87 3.79
CA ALA A 65 -2.19 -24.02 3.51
C ALA A 65 -2.55 -22.52 3.53
N LEU A 66 -3.72 -22.15 3.01
CA LEU A 66 -4.24 -20.78 3.07
C LEU A 66 -4.58 -20.38 4.50
N TYR A 67 -5.26 -21.25 5.26
CA TYR A 67 -5.65 -20.98 6.66
C TYR A 67 -4.47 -20.82 7.62
N ARG A 68 -3.25 -21.13 7.20
CA ARG A 68 -2.02 -20.75 7.95
C ARG A 68 -1.69 -19.27 7.88
N TYR A 69 -2.25 -18.55 6.92
CA TYR A 69 -2.02 -17.12 6.70
C TYR A 69 -3.24 -16.27 7.01
N PHE A 70 -4.45 -16.79 6.76
CA PHE A 70 -5.69 -16.02 6.81
C PHE A 70 -6.84 -16.84 7.36
N ASP A 71 -7.54 -16.33 8.35
CA ASP A 71 -8.66 -17.02 9.01
C ASP A 71 -9.91 -17.14 8.11
N ASN A 72 -10.11 -16.19 7.20
CA ASN A 72 -11.26 -16.13 6.30
C ASN A 72 -11.00 -15.21 5.11
N LYS A 73 -11.99 -15.08 4.20
CA LYS A 73 -11.87 -14.20 3.03
C LYS A 73 -11.64 -12.74 3.38
N TYR A 74 -12.24 -12.24 4.47
CA TYR A 74 -12.07 -10.84 4.86
C TYR A 74 -10.67 -10.55 5.37
N ALA A 75 -10.02 -11.51 6.01
CA ALA A 75 -8.60 -11.40 6.39
C ALA A 75 -7.69 -11.29 5.15
N VAL A 76 -7.97 -12.06 4.08
CA VAL A 76 -7.26 -11.94 2.80
C VAL A 76 -7.47 -10.54 2.19
N LEU A 77 -8.72 -10.09 2.12
CA LEU A 77 -9.06 -8.79 1.53
C LEU A 77 -8.52 -7.61 2.37
N ALA A 78 -8.51 -7.74 3.69
CA ALA A 78 -7.91 -6.75 4.59
C ALA A 78 -6.40 -6.62 4.35
N ALA A 79 -5.70 -7.76 4.22
CA ALA A 79 -4.27 -7.77 3.94
C ALA A 79 -3.95 -7.24 2.53
N LEU A 80 -4.77 -7.57 1.53
CA LEU A 80 -4.67 -7.01 0.17
C LEU A 80 -4.84 -5.49 0.20
N GLY A 81 -5.85 -5.00 0.91
CA GLY A 81 -6.10 -3.56 1.08
C GLY A 81 -4.97 -2.85 1.82
N LYS A 82 -4.49 -3.45 2.91
CA LYS A 82 -3.35 -2.90 3.65
C LYS A 82 -2.10 -2.80 2.77
N ARG A 83 -1.79 -3.84 1.99
CA ARG A 83 -0.65 -3.84 1.05
C ARG A 83 -0.73 -2.66 0.07
N LEU A 84 -1.91 -2.42 -0.52
CA LEU A 84 -2.11 -1.31 -1.45
C LEU A 84 -1.92 0.04 -0.78
N LEU A 85 -2.58 0.26 0.36
CA LEU A 85 -2.50 1.51 1.11
C LEU A 85 -1.08 1.79 1.62
N ASP A 86 -0.36 0.76 2.09
CA ASP A 86 1.05 0.89 2.52
C ASP A 86 1.94 1.33 1.34
N ARG A 87 1.75 0.77 0.14
CA ARG A 87 2.51 1.17 -1.06
C ARG A 87 2.21 2.62 -1.47
N GLN A 88 0.96 3.05 -1.38
CA GLN A 88 0.58 4.45 -1.63
C GLN A 88 1.17 5.39 -0.57
N ASN A 89 1.16 4.99 0.70
CA ASN A 89 1.77 5.76 1.79
C ASN A 89 3.29 5.91 1.62
N VAL A 90 4.00 4.91 1.09
CA VAL A 90 5.43 5.04 0.76
C VAL A 90 5.66 6.17 -0.25
N VAL A 91 4.81 6.30 -1.27
CA VAL A 91 4.89 7.40 -2.24
C VAL A 91 4.64 8.75 -1.56
N LEU A 92 3.58 8.84 -0.75
CA LEU A 92 3.24 10.05 0.00
C LEU A 92 4.39 10.48 0.93
N TYR A 93 4.96 9.55 1.69
CA TYR A 93 6.00 9.86 2.67
C TYR A 93 7.29 10.32 1.97
N ALA A 94 7.70 9.67 0.89
CA ALA A 94 8.85 10.10 0.09
C ALA A 94 8.63 11.49 -0.53
N TRP A 95 7.40 11.79 -0.96
CA TRP A 95 7.03 13.11 -1.46
C TRP A 95 7.09 14.17 -0.35
N LEU A 96 6.54 13.88 0.85
CA LEU A 96 6.62 14.78 2.01
C LEU A 96 8.09 15.06 2.38
N ASP A 97 8.92 14.03 2.48
CA ASP A 97 10.34 14.17 2.83
C ASP A 97 11.11 15.00 1.80
N THR A 98 10.69 14.96 0.53
CA THR A 98 11.32 15.72 -0.58
C THR A 98 10.89 17.19 -0.61
N TYR A 99 9.60 17.46 -0.40
CA TYR A 99 9.03 18.79 -0.71
C TYR A 99 8.70 19.62 0.53
N ALA A 100 8.41 19.03 1.70
CA ALA A 100 8.13 19.81 2.90
C ALA A 100 9.30 20.73 3.31
N PRO A 101 10.58 20.33 3.24
CA PRO A 101 11.70 21.23 3.52
C PRO A 101 11.81 22.41 2.56
N LYS A 102 11.18 22.35 1.38
CA LYS A 102 11.17 23.40 0.35
C LYS A 102 9.98 24.36 0.49
N GLY A 103 9.07 24.09 1.45
CA GLY A 103 7.94 24.94 1.78
C GLY A 103 6.67 24.69 0.96
N LEU A 104 5.59 25.37 1.37
CA LEU A 104 4.23 25.17 0.84
C LEU A 104 4.12 25.33 -0.67
N LYS A 105 4.83 26.32 -1.24
CA LYS A 105 4.80 26.54 -2.69
C LYS A 105 5.31 25.33 -3.44
N ALA A 106 6.45 24.77 -3.02
CA ALA A 106 7.04 23.59 -3.64
C ALA A 106 6.16 22.34 -3.48
N MET A 107 5.53 22.16 -2.32
CA MET A 107 4.56 21.10 -2.09
C MET A 107 3.35 21.26 -3.03
N GLY A 108 2.78 22.47 -3.13
CA GLY A 108 1.65 22.73 -4.01
C GLY A 108 1.97 22.49 -5.48
N ASP A 109 3.14 22.93 -5.93
CA ASP A 109 3.59 22.77 -7.33
C ASP A 109 3.90 21.29 -7.67
N ALA A 110 4.23 20.45 -6.68
CA ALA A 110 4.51 19.03 -6.84
C ALA A 110 3.31 18.10 -6.55
N THR A 111 2.11 18.65 -6.30
CA THR A 111 0.91 17.84 -5.99
C THR A 111 0.50 16.96 -7.16
N GLU A 112 0.64 17.44 -8.40
CA GLU A 112 0.36 16.65 -9.60
C GLU A 112 1.28 15.41 -9.70
N GLU A 113 2.57 15.56 -9.40
CA GLU A 113 3.51 14.43 -9.33
C GLU A 113 3.07 13.39 -8.29
N LEU A 114 2.62 13.83 -7.10
CA LEU A 114 2.11 12.93 -6.07
C LEU A 114 0.93 12.11 -6.58
N LEU A 115 -0.05 12.76 -7.20
CA LEU A 115 -1.23 12.08 -7.73
C LEU A 115 -0.88 11.09 -8.83
N TRP A 116 0.00 11.46 -9.78
CA TRP A 116 0.49 10.54 -10.80
C TRP A 116 1.15 9.30 -10.21
N ARG A 117 2.07 9.48 -9.27
CA ARG A 117 2.80 8.37 -8.63
C ARG A 117 1.87 7.48 -7.82
N THR A 118 0.88 8.05 -7.15
CA THR A 118 -0.13 7.28 -6.39
C THR A 118 -1.02 6.48 -7.35
N HIS A 119 -1.47 7.10 -8.45
CA HIS A 119 -2.22 6.44 -9.51
C HIS A 119 -1.46 5.24 -10.12
N GLU A 120 -0.15 5.39 -10.39
CA GLU A 120 0.68 4.29 -10.87
C GLU A 120 0.74 3.11 -9.89
N VAL A 121 0.79 3.36 -8.59
CA VAL A 121 0.71 2.30 -7.58
C VAL A 121 -0.63 1.57 -7.68
N THR A 122 -1.74 2.31 -7.77
CA THR A 122 -3.08 1.72 -7.92
C THR A 122 -3.17 0.92 -9.21
N ARG A 123 -2.75 1.47 -10.34
CA ARG A 123 -2.81 0.83 -11.66
C ARG A 123 -1.95 -0.44 -11.74
N SER A 124 -0.80 -0.46 -11.08
CA SER A 124 0.14 -1.58 -11.14
C SER A 124 -0.25 -2.79 -10.28
N GLN A 125 -1.18 -2.64 -9.34
CA GLN A 125 -1.58 -3.74 -8.46
C GLN A 125 -2.85 -4.43 -8.99
N PRO A 126 -2.85 -5.77 -9.19
CA PRO A 126 -4.05 -6.51 -9.59
C PRO A 126 -5.24 -6.25 -8.68
N GLY A 127 -6.39 -5.90 -9.26
CA GLY A 127 -7.63 -5.67 -8.54
C GLY A 127 -7.65 -4.47 -7.58
N ALA A 128 -6.71 -3.53 -7.70
CA ALA A 128 -6.56 -2.42 -6.75
C ALA A 128 -7.83 -1.57 -6.62
N ILE A 129 -8.45 -1.16 -7.72
CA ILE A 129 -9.68 -0.36 -7.67
C ILE A 129 -10.82 -1.11 -6.97
N TRP A 130 -10.98 -2.40 -7.23
CA TRP A 130 -11.96 -3.25 -6.56
C TRP A 130 -11.64 -3.43 -5.08
N THR A 131 -10.35 -3.46 -4.73
CA THR A 131 -9.88 -3.48 -3.34
C THR A 131 -10.26 -2.20 -2.61
N LEU A 132 -10.02 -1.02 -3.19
CA LEU A 132 -10.42 0.27 -2.61
C LEU A 132 -11.94 0.35 -2.42
N ARG A 133 -12.72 -0.08 -3.40
CA ARG A 133 -14.20 -0.17 -3.29
C ARG A 133 -14.63 -1.12 -2.18
N ALA A 134 -14.02 -2.29 -2.06
CA ALA A 134 -14.31 -3.24 -0.99
C ALA A 134 -14.02 -2.65 0.39
N LEU A 135 -12.91 -1.91 0.56
CA LEU A 135 -12.57 -1.21 1.81
C LEU A 135 -13.58 -0.12 2.19
N ARG A 136 -14.32 0.43 1.22
CA ARG A 136 -15.41 1.39 1.48
C ARG A 136 -16.74 0.70 1.77
N ALA A 137 -17.10 -0.31 0.98
CA ALA A 137 -18.43 -0.90 0.99
C ALA A 137 -18.61 -1.98 2.07
N VAL A 138 -17.54 -2.66 2.47
CA VAL A 138 -17.62 -3.81 3.40
C VAL A 138 -17.27 -3.36 4.82
N PRO A 139 -18.24 -3.41 5.78
CA PRO A 139 -18.01 -2.93 7.14
C PRO A 139 -16.79 -3.57 7.84
N GLN A 140 -16.55 -4.86 7.62
CA GLN A 140 -15.43 -5.61 8.20
C GLN A 140 -14.06 -5.13 7.70
N LEU A 141 -14.02 -4.42 6.57
CA LEU A 141 -12.78 -3.90 5.95
C LEU A 141 -12.58 -2.40 6.20
N ALA A 142 -13.61 -1.68 6.62
CA ALA A 142 -13.58 -0.23 6.75
C ALA A 142 -12.46 0.28 7.67
N GLN A 143 -12.15 -0.48 8.74
CA GLN A 143 -11.12 -0.08 9.71
C GLN A 143 -9.72 -0.02 9.07
N VAL A 144 -9.40 -0.92 8.14
CA VAL A 144 -8.12 -0.93 7.41
C VAL A 144 -7.89 0.42 6.70
N ARG A 145 -8.91 0.91 5.99
CA ARG A 145 -8.85 2.21 5.31
C ARG A 145 -8.74 3.37 6.30
N ILE A 146 -9.59 3.36 7.33
CA ILE A 146 -9.63 4.43 8.33
C ILE A 146 -8.28 4.58 9.03
N ASP A 147 -7.67 3.48 9.45
CA ASP A 147 -6.39 3.50 10.15
C ASP A 147 -5.26 4.00 9.25
N SER A 148 -5.18 3.51 8.01
CA SER A 148 -4.19 3.99 7.03
C SER A 148 -4.34 5.49 6.72
N HIS A 149 -5.57 5.97 6.52
CA HIS A 149 -5.81 7.39 6.25
C HIS A 149 -5.52 8.29 7.46
N ARG A 150 -5.73 7.79 8.69
CA ARG A 150 -5.34 8.51 9.92
C ARG A 150 -3.82 8.59 10.05
N GLU A 151 -3.12 7.47 9.83
CA GLU A 151 -1.66 7.43 9.85
C GLU A 151 -1.06 8.41 8.83
N ALA A 152 -1.59 8.40 7.59
CA ALA A 152 -1.20 9.37 6.57
C ALA A 152 -1.47 10.82 7.00
N ALA A 153 -2.65 11.09 7.59
CA ALA A 153 -3.00 12.42 8.08
C ALA A 153 -2.07 12.89 9.20
N ASP A 154 -1.71 12.01 10.13
CA ASP A 154 -0.78 12.33 11.21
C ASP A 154 0.65 12.61 10.68
N ARG A 155 1.09 11.88 9.66
CA ARG A 155 2.38 12.14 8.98
C ARG A 155 2.36 13.46 8.23
N MET A 156 1.27 13.76 7.50
CA MET A 156 1.08 15.04 6.81
C MET A 156 1.01 16.20 7.81
N LEU A 157 0.27 16.06 8.92
CA LEU A 157 0.19 17.09 9.94
C LEU A 157 1.58 17.50 10.45
N LYS A 158 2.44 16.52 10.73
CA LYS A 158 3.83 16.80 11.17
C LYS A 158 4.64 17.61 10.15
N ALA A 159 4.39 17.38 8.85
CA ALA A 159 5.08 18.08 7.78
C ALA A 159 4.52 19.48 7.53
N TYR A 160 3.19 19.65 7.61
CA TYR A 160 2.51 20.92 7.28
C TYR A 160 2.42 21.88 8.46
N ALA A 161 2.32 21.42 9.72
CA ALA A 161 2.15 22.30 10.89
C ALA A 161 3.24 23.36 11.04
N PRO A 162 4.54 23.08 10.83
CA PRO A 162 5.57 24.12 10.86
C PRO A 162 5.45 25.16 9.74
N LEU A 163 4.77 24.83 8.65
CA LEU A 163 4.59 25.69 7.46
C LEU A 163 3.30 26.52 7.52
N LEU A 164 2.38 26.17 8.42
CA LEU A 164 1.06 26.79 8.61
C LEU A 164 0.79 27.07 10.10
N PRO A 165 1.68 27.87 10.78
CA PRO A 165 1.58 28.08 12.21
C PRO A 165 0.32 28.85 12.64
N GLU A 166 -0.37 29.51 11.72
CA GLU A 166 -1.64 30.24 11.95
C GLU A 166 -2.84 29.31 12.04
N LEU A 167 -2.74 28.06 11.57
CA LEU A 167 -3.83 27.09 11.64
C LEU A 167 -3.73 26.26 12.92
N ALA A 168 -4.83 26.19 13.67
CA ALA A 168 -4.91 25.25 14.79
C ALA A 168 -4.74 23.80 14.30
N PRO A 169 -3.99 22.96 15.06
CA PRO A 169 -3.64 21.60 14.61
C PRO A 169 -4.85 20.72 14.28
N ASP A 170 -5.96 20.86 14.99
CA ASP A 170 -7.21 20.12 14.73
C ASP A 170 -7.90 20.57 13.44
N VAL A 171 -7.84 21.86 13.12
CA VAL A 171 -8.35 22.41 11.86
C VAL A 171 -7.51 21.90 10.69
N LEU A 172 -6.18 21.96 10.83
CA LEU A 172 -5.26 21.48 9.80
C LEU A 172 -5.42 19.97 9.59
N TRP A 173 -5.49 19.18 10.66
CA TRP A 173 -5.70 17.74 10.58
C TRP A 173 -7.00 17.38 9.85
N ARG A 174 -8.10 18.09 10.16
CA ARG A 174 -9.39 17.88 9.49
C ARG A 174 -9.31 18.20 7.99
N ARG A 175 -8.67 19.31 7.61
CA ARG A 175 -8.46 19.66 6.19
C ARG A 175 -7.63 18.59 5.48
N ILE A 176 -6.55 18.12 6.10
CA ILE A 176 -5.72 17.03 5.58
C ILE A 176 -6.55 15.75 5.39
N ARG A 177 -7.39 15.37 6.37
CA ARG A 177 -8.24 14.19 6.25
C ARG A 177 -9.22 14.29 5.08
N ILE A 178 -9.81 15.47 4.86
CA ILE A 178 -10.69 15.73 3.72
C ILE A 178 -9.89 15.65 2.41
N SER A 179 -8.69 16.22 2.36
CA SER A 179 -7.82 16.18 1.17
C SER A 179 -7.43 14.75 0.80
N ILE A 180 -7.14 13.89 1.78
CA ILE A 180 -6.88 12.47 1.56
C ILE A 180 -8.11 11.78 0.93
N GLU A 181 -9.32 11.98 1.47
CA GLU A 181 -10.54 11.40 0.89
C GLU A 181 -10.80 11.90 -0.53
N PHE A 182 -10.56 13.20 -0.79
CA PHE A 182 -10.68 13.77 -2.12
C PHE A 182 -9.67 13.15 -3.10
N GLY A 183 -8.40 12.98 -2.70
CA GLY A 183 -7.36 12.34 -3.51
C GLY A 183 -7.74 10.91 -3.91
N TYR A 184 -8.26 10.12 -2.97
CA TYR A 184 -8.73 8.76 -3.26
C TYR A 184 -9.97 8.74 -4.17
N ALA A 185 -10.92 9.67 -3.98
CA ALA A 185 -12.08 9.77 -4.86
C ALA A 185 -11.67 10.17 -6.28
N SER A 186 -10.70 11.07 -6.42
CA SER A 186 -10.15 11.46 -7.72
C SER A 186 -9.42 10.30 -8.41
N ASP A 187 -8.62 9.51 -7.65
CA ASP A 187 -7.95 8.32 -8.21
C ASP A 187 -8.96 7.25 -8.67
N GLU A 188 -10.04 7.05 -7.91
CA GLU A 188 -11.11 6.13 -8.31
C GLU A 188 -11.81 6.57 -9.61
N MET A 189 -12.05 7.89 -9.78
CA MET A 189 -12.62 8.47 -10.99
C MET A 189 -11.77 8.19 -12.24
N LEU A 190 -10.42 8.12 -12.12
CA LEU A 190 -9.52 7.81 -13.24
C LEU A 190 -9.75 6.41 -13.85
N PHE A 191 -10.35 5.49 -13.08
CA PHE A 191 -10.70 4.15 -13.57
C PHE A 191 -12.13 4.03 -14.08
N GLU A 192 -12.97 5.04 -13.85
CA GLU A 192 -14.41 5.01 -14.16
C GLU A 192 -14.77 5.90 -15.34
N GLU A 193 -14.12 7.07 -15.43
CA GLU A 193 -14.49 8.07 -16.42
C GLU A 193 -13.71 7.88 -17.73
N GLY A 194 -14.41 7.41 -18.75
CA GLY A 194 -13.81 7.16 -20.06
C GLY A 194 -13.94 8.31 -21.07
N ARG A 195 -14.54 9.45 -20.70
CA ARG A 195 -14.73 10.61 -21.58
C ARG A 195 -13.72 11.73 -21.38
N LEU A 196 -12.91 11.65 -20.32
CA LEU A 196 -11.93 12.66 -19.96
C LEU A 196 -10.52 12.05 -20.00
N GLU A 197 -9.55 12.86 -20.37
CA GLU A 197 -8.16 12.46 -20.31
C GLU A 197 -7.67 12.38 -18.87
N ILE A 198 -6.94 11.32 -18.53
CA ILE A 198 -6.38 11.09 -17.19
C ILE A 198 -5.54 12.28 -16.73
N SER A 199 -4.74 12.87 -17.64
CA SER A 199 -3.90 14.04 -17.37
C SER A 199 -4.70 15.26 -16.92
N ASP A 200 -5.87 15.48 -17.51
CA ASP A 200 -6.71 16.63 -17.18
C ASP A 200 -7.34 16.44 -15.80
N ILE A 201 -7.86 15.25 -15.49
CA ILE A 201 -8.42 14.94 -14.17
C ILE A 201 -7.34 15.11 -13.07
N ILE A 202 -6.14 14.58 -13.28
CA ILE A 202 -5.03 14.69 -12.32
C ILE A 202 -4.64 16.16 -12.11
N LYS A 203 -4.51 16.93 -13.19
CA LYS A 203 -4.17 18.34 -13.14
C LYS A 203 -5.21 19.15 -12.36
N ASP A 204 -6.49 18.94 -12.62
CA ASP A 204 -7.58 19.64 -11.94
C ASP A 204 -7.69 19.21 -10.47
N ALA A 205 -7.54 17.92 -10.18
CA ALA A 205 -7.49 17.43 -8.80
C ALA A 205 -6.30 18.02 -8.03
N ALA A 206 -5.12 18.12 -8.67
CA ALA A 206 -3.96 18.76 -8.06
C ALA A 206 -4.19 20.24 -7.78
N ALA A 207 -4.86 20.96 -8.68
CA ALA A 207 -5.22 22.38 -8.48
C ALA A 207 -6.15 22.56 -7.27
N VAL A 208 -7.15 21.68 -7.10
CA VAL A 208 -8.03 21.70 -5.91
C VAL A 208 -7.25 21.43 -4.64
N LEU A 209 -6.43 20.36 -4.63
CA LEU A 209 -5.66 19.96 -3.46
C LEU A 209 -4.61 21.01 -3.04
N LYS A 210 -3.99 21.68 -4.01
CA LYS A 210 -3.03 22.76 -3.77
C LYS A 210 -3.61 23.86 -2.88
N HIS A 211 -4.90 24.13 -2.98
CA HIS A 211 -5.59 25.18 -2.22
C HIS A 211 -6.36 24.65 -1.00
N ALA A 212 -6.55 23.35 -0.87
CA ALA A 212 -7.37 22.75 0.18
C ALA A 212 -6.86 22.99 1.61
N LEU A 213 -5.54 23.15 1.78
CA LEU A 213 -4.91 23.35 3.08
C LEU A 213 -4.65 24.82 3.40
N LEU A 214 -4.77 25.71 2.41
CA LEU A 214 -4.52 27.14 2.62
C LEU A 214 -5.67 27.79 3.39
N PRO A 215 -5.41 28.86 4.16
CA PRO A 215 -6.43 29.61 4.89
C PRO A 215 -7.43 30.30 3.95
#